data_26b1f698ee02f43f48e84b4c08e6b53c
#
_entry.id   26b1f698ee02f43f48e84b4c08e6b53c
#
_cell.length_a   1.000
_cell.length_b   1.000
_cell.length_c   1.000
_cell.angle_alpha   90.00
_cell.angle_beta   90.00
_cell.angle_gamma   90.00
#
_symmetry.space_group_name_H-M   'P 1'
#
loop_
_entity.id
_entity.type
_entity.pdbx_description
1 polymer ?
#
loop_
_entity_poly.entity_id
_entity_poly.type
_entity_poly.pdbx_seq_one_letter_code
_entity_poly.pdbx_strand_id
1 'polypeptide(L)'
;MINVEKIWLTADAVWIRTSDGREACEMFANYPRLKFATDVQREHYVADNFGINWPEIDEDLSFEGFFLSKHHTELYRVFLEHPELNASAVARRMGISQSLFAQYISGAKTPSKARMAEIYSTLHAIGEELLAIPAFSV
;
A
#
# COMPACT_ATOMS: atom_id res chain seq x y z
N MET A 1 -10.99 -21.38 -8.52
CA MET A 1 -11.29 -20.05 -9.09
C MET A 1 -12.42 -19.40 -8.29
N ILE A 2 -12.26 -18.12 -7.97
CA ILE A 2 -13.28 -17.36 -7.24
C ILE A 2 -14.28 -16.79 -8.24
N ASN A 3 -15.55 -17.12 -8.08
CA ASN A 3 -16.62 -16.58 -8.90
C ASN A 3 -17.28 -15.41 -8.19
N VAL A 4 -17.10 -14.22 -8.73
CA VAL A 4 -17.68 -12.98 -8.17
C VAL A 4 -19.01 -12.70 -8.89
N GLU A 5 -20.06 -12.54 -8.10
CA GLU A 5 -21.39 -12.22 -8.64
C GLU A 5 -21.75 -10.75 -8.50
N LYS A 6 -21.09 -10.02 -7.61
CA LYS A 6 -21.38 -8.61 -7.36
C LYS A 6 -20.15 -7.85 -6.95
N ILE A 7 -20.00 -6.63 -7.49
CA ILE A 7 -18.98 -5.65 -7.12
C ILE A 7 -19.71 -4.35 -6.80
N TRP A 8 -19.36 -3.71 -5.69
CA TRP A 8 -19.91 -2.39 -5.36
C TRP A 8 -18.87 -1.57 -4.60
N LEU A 9 -19.05 -0.27 -4.62
CA LEU A 9 -18.17 0.67 -3.96
C LEU A 9 -18.88 1.32 -2.77
N THR A 10 -18.11 1.58 -1.73
CA THR A 10 -18.50 2.49 -0.65
C THR A 10 -17.58 3.70 -0.70
N ALA A 11 -17.75 4.65 0.20
CA ALA A 11 -16.85 5.81 0.29
C ALA A 11 -15.39 5.40 0.52
N ASP A 12 -15.15 4.28 1.20
CA ASP A 12 -13.83 3.88 1.67
C ASP A 12 -13.25 2.62 1.03
N ALA A 13 -14.07 1.85 0.33
CA ALA A 13 -13.66 0.50 -0.09
C ALA A 13 -14.35 0.03 -1.37
N VAL A 14 -13.73 -0.94 -2.02
CA VAL A 14 -14.38 -1.76 -3.04
C VAL A 14 -14.71 -3.12 -2.42
N TRP A 15 -15.94 -3.57 -2.66
CA TRP A 15 -16.48 -4.81 -2.13
C TRP A 15 -16.77 -5.80 -3.24
N ILE A 16 -16.61 -7.07 -2.92
CA ILE A 16 -17.04 -8.17 -3.79
C ILE A 16 -17.89 -9.14 -3.00
N ARG A 17 -18.82 -9.79 -3.71
CA ARG A 17 -19.54 -10.96 -3.21
C ARG A 17 -19.33 -12.10 -4.18
N THR A 18 -18.95 -13.25 -3.65
CA THR A 18 -18.80 -14.47 -4.45
C THR A 18 -20.12 -15.19 -4.58
N SER A 19 -20.21 -16.09 -5.56
CA SER A 19 -21.44 -16.88 -5.81
C SER A 19 -21.77 -17.82 -4.66
N ASP A 20 -20.82 -18.18 -3.81
CA ASP A 20 -21.04 -18.97 -2.60
C ASP A 20 -21.40 -18.12 -1.37
N GLY A 21 -21.60 -16.82 -1.54
CA GLY A 21 -22.10 -15.92 -0.50
C GLY A 21 -21.04 -15.25 0.35
N ARG A 22 -19.77 -15.48 0.10
CA ARG A 22 -18.70 -14.79 0.85
C ARG A 22 -18.56 -13.35 0.38
N GLU A 23 -18.31 -12.46 1.31
CA GLU A 23 -18.04 -11.05 1.01
C GLU A 23 -16.67 -10.65 1.53
N ALA A 24 -15.98 -9.78 0.80
CA ALA A 24 -14.71 -9.22 1.20
C ALA A 24 -14.55 -7.83 0.60
N CYS A 25 -13.67 -7.04 1.18
CA CYS A 25 -13.37 -5.70 0.68
C CYS A 25 -11.87 -5.41 0.67
N GLU A 26 -11.51 -4.46 -0.15
CA GLU A 26 -10.19 -3.81 -0.14
C GLU A 26 -10.41 -2.33 0.13
N MET A 27 -9.69 -1.81 1.13
CA MET A 27 -9.77 -0.39 1.48
C MET A 27 -8.99 0.44 0.47
N PHE A 28 -9.57 1.49 -0.06
CA PHE A 28 -8.87 2.39 -1.00
C PHE A 28 -7.61 2.99 -0.38
N ALA A 29 -7.63 3.24 0.93
CA ALA A 29 -6.49 3.81 1.64
C ALA A 29 -5.23 2.93 1.60
N ASN A 30 -5.37 1.64 1.29
CA ASN A 30 -4.25 0.70 1.19
C ASN A 30 -3.56 0.72 -0.18
N TYR A 31 -4.13 1.44 -1.15
CA TYR A 31 -3.62 1.52 -2.52
C TYR A 31 -3.49 2.99 -2.92
N PRO A 32 -2.26 3.53 -3.04
CA PRO A 32 -2.08 4.98 -3.25
C PRO A 32 -2.86 5.53 -4.44
N ARG A 33 -2.88 4.80 -5.55
CA ARG A 33 -3.59 5.25 -6.76
C ARG A 33 -5.10 5.32 -6.55
N LEU A 34 -5.66 4.42 -5.74
CA LEU A 34 -7.07 4.47 -5.35
C LEU A 34 -7.33 5.49 -4.26
N LYS A 35 -6.41 5.60 -3.30
CA LYS A 35 -6.53 6.56 -2.19
C LYS A 35 -6.66 7.99 -2.71
N PHE A 36 -5.84 8.37 -3.68
CA PHE A 36 -5.82 9.73 -4.24
C PHE A 36 -6.71 9.91 -5.46
N ALA A 37 -7.43 8.87 -5.88
CA ALA A 37 -8.37 8.95 -6.98
C ALA A 37 -9.63 9.72 -6.59
N THR A 38 -10.29 10.32 -7.58
CA THR A 38 -11.62 10.92 -7.40
C THR A 38 -12.68 9.83 -7.32
N ASP A 39 -13.86 10.17 -6.81
CA ASP A 39 -14.99 9.22 -6.78
C ASP A 39 -15.36 8.75 -8.19
N VAL A 40 -15.29 9.64 -9.16
CA VAL A 40 -15.56 9.30 -10.57
C VAL A 40 -14.54 8.30 -11.09
N GLN A 41 -13.24 8.51 -10.81
CA GLN A 41 -12.19 7.58 -11.21
C GLN A 41 -12.37 6.20 -10.57
N ARG A 42 -12.77 6.15 -9.30
CA ARG A 42 -13.04 4.88 -8.59
C ARG A 42 -14.21 4.12 -9.19
N GLU A 43 -15.19 4.81 -9.76
CA GLU A 43 -16.33 4.21 -10.42
C GLU A 43 -15.99 3.66 -11.82
N HIS A 44 -14.93 4.13 -12.44
CA HIS A 44 -14.51 3.71 -13.77
C HIS A 44 -13.64 2.46 -13.74
N TYR A 45 -14.13 1.41 -13.11
CA TYR A 45 -13.46 0.12 -13.10
C TYR A 45 -14.03 -0.81 -14.16
N VAL A 46 -13.20 -1.77 -14.57
CA VAL A 46 -13.56 -2.87 -15.46
C VAL A 46 -13.24 -4.17 -14.73
N ALA A 47 -14.15 -5.12 -14.76
CA ALA A 47 -13.94 -6.41 -14.13
C ALA A 47 -13.84 -7.52 -15.19
N ASP A 48 -12.98 -8.48 -14.93
CA ASP A 48 -12.90 -9.72 -15.70
C ASP A 48 -13.04 -10.94 -14.76
N ASN A 49 -12.65 -12.12 -15.20
CA ASN A 49 -12.76 -13.33 -14.39
C ASN A 49 -11.75 -13.40 -13.25
N PHE A 50 -10.74 -12.55 -13.26
CA PHE A 50 -9.61 -12.61 -12.32
C PHE A 50 -9.56 -11.46 -11.33
N GLY A 51 -10.15 -10.33 -11.68
CA GLY A 51 -10.06 -9.16 -10.82
C GLY A 51 -10.72 -7.90 -11.36
N ILE A 52 -10.37 -6.80 -10.74
CA ILE A 52 -10.87 -5.47 -11.05
C ILE A 52 -9.70 -4.61 -11.52
N ASN A 53 -9.90 -3.88 -12.60
CA ASN A 53 -8.91 -2.99 -13.18
C ASN A 53 -9.46 -1.56 -13.24
N TRP A 54 -8.62 -0.60 -12.87
CA TRP A 54 -8.90 0.82 -13.05
C TRP A 54 -7.90 1.38 -14.08
N PRO A 55 -8.24 1.35 -15.38
CA PRO A 55 -7.30 1.72 -16.45
C PRO A 55 -6.79 3.16 -16.35
N GLU A 56 -7.62 4.10 -15.90
CA GLU A 56 -7.25 5.51 -15.81
C GLU A 56 -6.13 5.78 -14.81
N ILE A 57 -6.04 4.95 -13.76
CA ILE A 57 -5.07 5.13 -12.69
C ILE A 57 -4.08 3.97 -12.59
N ASP A 58 -4.12 3.05 -13.55
CA ASP A 58 -3.21 1.91 -13.65
C ASP A 58 -3.16 1.07 -12.37
N GLU A 59 -4.33 0.73 -11.83
CA GLU A 59 -4.44 -0.12 -10.64
C GLU A 59 -5.21 -1.39 -10.95
N ASP A 60 -4.74 -2.50 -10.37
CA ASP A 60 -5.34 -3.84 -10.49
C ASP A 60 -5.48 -4.49 -9.14
N LEU A 61 -6.63 -5.11 -8.90
CA LEU A 61 -6.84 -5.93 -7.71
C LEU A 61 -7.37 -7.31 -8.14
N SER A 62 -6.67 -8.38 -7.76
CA SER A 62 -7.15 -9.73 -8.02
C SER A 62 -8.24 -10.11 -7.04
N PHE A 63 -9.23 -10.89 -7.48
CA PHE A 63 -10.28 -11.38 -6.58
C PHE A 63 -9.72 -12.27 -5.47
N GLU A 64 -8.71 -13.08 -5.80
CA GLU A 64 -8.05 -13.91 -4.79
C GLU A 64 -7.41 -13.06 -3.70
N GLY A 65 -6.84 -11.93 -4.07
CA GLY A 65 -6.23 -10.99 -3.14
C GLY A 65 -7.17 -10.48 -2.06
N PHE A 66 -8.47 -10.39 -2.33
CA PHE A 66 -9.47 -9.95 -1.35
C PHE A 66 -9.58 -10.90 -0.15
N PHE A 67 -9.27 -12.17 -0.35
CA PHE A 67 -9.41 -13.21 0.68
C PHE A 67 -8.07 -13.60 1.32
N LEU A 68 -6.96 -13.06 0.84
CA LEU A 68 -5.66 -13.29 1.44
C LEU A 68 -5.50 -12.42 2.69
N SER A 69 -4.94 -13.02 3.76
CA SER A 69 -4.57 -12.26 4.94
C SER A 69 -3.40 -11.35 4.57
N LYS A 70 -3.68 -10.09 4.39
CA LYS A 70 -2.65 -9.07 4.13
C LYS A 70 -2.25 -8.49 5.48
N HIS A 71 -1.05 -8.83 5.93
CA HIS A 71 -0.46 -8.18 7.08
C HIS A 71 0.09 -6.83 6.63
N HIS A 72 -0.74 -5.79 6.76
CA HIS A 72 -0.28 -4.42 6.55
C HIS A 72 0.44 -3.97 7.80
N THR A 73 1.77 -4.07 7.79
CA THR A 73 2.58 -3.55 8.88
C THR A 73 2.46 -2.02 8.91
N GLU A 74 2.69 -1.42 10.08
CA GLU A 74 2.74 0.03 10.21
C GLU A 74 3.82 0.60 9.27
N LEU A 75 4.95 -0.07 9.17
CA LEU A 75 6.03 0.29 8.26
C LEU A 75 5.59 0.27 6.79
N TYR A 76 4.80 -0.72 6.40
CA TYR A 76 4.20 -0.78 5.06
C TYR A 76 3.38 0.48 4.78
N ARG A 77 2.55 0.91 5.75
CA ARG A 77 1.73 2.11 5.61
C ARG A 77 2.57 3.37 5.44
N VAL A 78 3.68 3.48 6.16
CA VAL A 78 4.59 4.61 6.02
C VAL A 78 5.08 4.75 4.58
N PHE A 79 5.55 3.65 3.99
CA PHE A 79 6.03 3.67 2.60
C PHE A 79 4.91 3.81 1.58
N LEU A 80 3.72 3.31 1.89
CA LEU A 80 2.54 3.47 1.04
C LEU A 80 2.09 4.94 0.98
N GLU A 81 2.06 5.61 2.12
CA GLU A 81 1.60 6.99 2.25
C GLU A 81 2.65 8.01 1.81
N HIS A 82 3.92 7.60 1.74
CA HIS A 82 5.03 8.47 1.34
C HIS A 82 5.77 7.87 0.13
N PRO A 83 5.17 7.89 -1.06
CA PRO A 83 5.77 7.29 -2.25
C PRO A 83 7.07 7.98 -2.69
N GLU A 84 7.40 9.14 -2.14
CA GLU A 84 8.67 9.83 -2.34
C GLU A 84 9.83 9.09 -1.68
N LEU A 85 9.55 8.25 -0.67
CA LEU A 85 10.57 7.43 -0.01
C LEU A 85 10.94 6.24 -0.89
N ASN A 86 12.24 6.07 -1.11
CA ASN A 86 12.78 4.92 -1.80
C ASN A 86 13.25 3.90 -0.77
N ALA A 87 12.52 2.79 -0.63
CA ALA A 87 12.82 1.76 0.36
C ALA A 87 14.23 1.16 0.18
N SER A 88 14.66 0.95 -1.06
CA SER A 88 16.00 0.44 -1.34
C SER A 88 17.09 1.40 -0.89
N ALA A 89 16.88 2.70 -1.09
CA ALA A 89 17.83 3.72 -0.64
C ALA A 89 17.86 3.83 0.88
N VAL A 90 16.72 3.72 1.54
CA VAL A 90 16.65 3.71 3.02
C VAL A 90 17.41 2.50 3.57
N ALA A 91 17.24 1.33 2.98
CA ALA A 91 17.98 0.13 3.37
C ALA A 91 19.50 0.32 3.24
N ARG A 92 19.95 0.89 2.14
CA ARG A 92 21.38 1.21 1.93
C ARG A 92 21.90 2.17 2.98
N ARG A 93 21.12 3.19 3.30
CA ARG A 93 21.48 4.18 4.32
C ARG A 93 21.66 3.54 5.70
N MET A 94 20.83 2.55 6.01
CA MET A 94 20.91 1.79 7.26
C MET A 94 22.00 0.71 7.25
N GLY A 95 22.59 0.39 6.11
CA GLY A 95 23.57 -0.67 5.98
C GLY A 95 22.97 -2.08 6.04
N ILE A 96 21.70 -2.24 5.72
CA ILE A 96 21.03 -3.55 5.65
C ILE A 96 20.71 -3.90 4.20
N SER A 97 20.48 -5.20 3.94
CA SER A 97 20.13 -5.62 2.58
C SER A 97 18.74 -5.12 2.20
N GLN A 98 18.57 -4.81 0.91
CA GLN A 98 17.28 -4.40 0.37
C GLN A 98 16.22 -5.50 0.54
N SER A 99 16.64 -6.76 0.38
CA SER A 99 15.79 -7.93 0.56
C SER A 99 15.27 -8.06 1.98
N LEU A 100 16.14 -7.86 2.98
CA LEU A 100 15.74 -7.89 4.39
C LEU A 100 14.74 -6.76 4.70
N PHE A 101 15.03 -5.56 4.21
CA PHE A 101 14.15 -4.41 4.45
C PHE A 101 12.77 -4.61 3.82
N ALA A 102 12.75 -5.17 2.59
CA ALA A 102 11.48 -5.52 1.93
C ALA A 102 10.66 -6.52 2.76
N GLN A 103 11.33 -7.48 3.39
CA GLN A 103 10.66 -8.44 4.28
C GLN A 103 10.09 -7.78 5.54
N TYR A 104 10.76 -6.78 6.08
CA TYR A 104 10.25 -5.99 7.20
C TYR A 104 8.99 -5.19 6.80
N ILE A 105 9.03 -4.58 5.63
CA ILE A 105 7.89 -3.81 5.11
C ILE A 105 6.69 -4.72 4.86
N SER A 106 6.88 -5.86 4.22
CA SER A 106 5.81 -6.79 3.88
C SER A 106 5.28 -7.56 5.09
N GLY A 107 6.02 -7.61 6.18
CA GLY A 107 5.67 -8.42 7.35
C GLY A 107 6.16 -9.86 7.28
N ALA A 108 6.89 -10.26 6.22
CA ALA A 108 7.47 -11.59 6.11
C ALA A 108 8.48 -11.88 7.23
N LYS A 109 9.15 -10.84 7.71
CA LYS A 109 9.98 -10.88 8.92
C LYS A 109 9.60 -9.74 9.85
N THR A 110 9.61 -10.00 11.14
CA THR A 110 9.38 -8.99 12.17
C THR A 110 10.73 -8.50 12.68
N PRO A 111 11.03 -7.19 12.56
CA PRO A 111 12.26 -6.65 13.12
C PRO A 111 12.24 -6.70 14.65
N SER A 112 13.42 -6.81 15.27
CA SER A 112 13.55 -6.64 16.72
C SER A 112 13.17 -5.21 17.12
N LYS A 113 12.91 -4.99 18.40
CA LYS A 113 12.63 -3.62 18.90
C LYS A 113 13.78 -2.67 18.60
N ALA A 114 15.01 -3.12 18.76
CA ALA A 114 16.20 -2.32 18.45
C ALA A 114 16.27 -1.96 16.96
N ARG A 115 16.01 -2.95 16.09
CA ARG A 115 16.00 -2.71 14.64
C ARG A 115 14.87 -1.77 14.23
N MET A 116 13.69 -1.93 14.83
CA MET A 116 12.56 -1.05 14.55
C MET A 116 12.90 0.40 14.97
N ALA A 117 13.53 0.58 16.12
CA ALA A 117 13.99 1.89 16.56
C ALA A 117 14.97 2.51 15.56
N GLU A 118 15.91 1.72 15.00
CA GLU A 118 16.85 2.19 13.97
C GLU A 118 16.12 2.63 12.70
N ILE A 119 15.11 1.87 12.28
CA ILE A 119 14.32 2.19 11.09
C ILE A 119 13.61 3.54 11.28
N TYR A 120 12.88 3.71 12.37
CA TYR A 120 12.16 4.96 12.63
C TYR A 120 13.10 6.13 12.85
N SER A 121 14.23 5.91 13.53
CA SER A 121 15.27 6.92 13.70
C SER A 121 15.83 7.39 12.36
N THR A 122 16.03 6.47 11.42
CA THR A 122 16.49 6.79 10.06
C THR A 122 15.46 7.63 9.32
N LEU A 123 14.17 7.26 9.41
CA LEU A 123 13.08 8.02 8.78
C LEU A 123 12.98 9.44 9.37
N HIS A 124 13.11 9.57 10.69
CA HIS A 124 13.11 10.87 11.37
C HIS A 124 14.30 11.72 10.94
N ALA A 125 15.48 11.11 10.80
CA ALA A 125 16.69 11.82 10.33
C ALA A 125 16.49 12.38 8.91
N ILE A 126 15.86 11.61 8.04
CA ILE A 126 15.51 12.09 6.68
C ILE A 126 14.56 13.29 6.77
N GLY A 127 13.54 13.21 7.64
CA GLY A 127 12.62 14.31 7.86
C GLY A 127 13.30 15.57 8.36
N GLU A 128 14.23 15.44 9.32
CA GLU A 128 15.02 16.55 9.84
C GLU A 128 15.89 17.17 8.76
N GLU A 129 16.51 16.36 7.91
CA GLU A 129 17.30 16.83 6.79
C GLU A 129 16.47 17.65 5.81
N LEU A 130 15.24 17.21 5.53
CA LEU A 130 14.32 17.94 4.67
C LEU A 130 13.88 19.27 5.31
N LEU A 131 13.62 19.26 6.61
CA LEU A 131 13.28 20.49 7.35
C LEU A 131 14.44 21.49 7.40
N ALA A 132 15.68 21.01 7.34
CA ALA A 132 16.87 21.85 7.35
C ALA A 132 17.14 22.52 6.00
N ILE A 133 16.47 22.09 4.93
CA ILE A 133 16.60 22.76 3.64
C ILE A 133 16.04 24.18 3.76
N PRO A 134 16.83 25.22 3.40
CA PRO A 134 16.36 26.60 3.51
C PRO A 134 15.10 26.83 2.67
N ALA A 135 14.19 27.64 3.19
CA ALA A 135 13.04 28.08 2.42
C ALA A 135 13.51 28.88 1.20
N PHE A 136 12.88 28.63 0.05
CA PHE A 136 13.17 29.40 -1.15
C PHE A 136 12.68 30.84 -0.94
N SER A 137 13.60 31.77 -1.13
CA SER A 137 13.34 33.21 -0.98
C SER A 137 13.25 33.85 -2.35
N VAL A 138 12.14 34.52 -2.63
CA VAL A 138 11.90 35.21 -3.92
C VAL A 138 12.34 36.66 -3.82
#